data_8222e2392255ef80ca8ad709fe17aed9
#
_entry.id   8222e2392255ef80ca8ad709fe17aed9
#
_cell.length_a   1.000
_cell.length_b   1.000
_cell.length_c   1.000
_cell.angle_alpha   90.00
_cell.angle_beta   90.00
_cell.angle_gamma   90.00
#
_symmetry.space_group_name_H-M   'P 1'
#
loop_
_entity.id
_entity.type
_entity.pdbx_description
1 polymer ?
#
loop_
_entity_poly.entity_id
_entity_poly.type
_entity_poly.pdbx_seq_one_letter_code
_entity_poly.pdbx_strand_id
1 'polypeptide(L)'
;SNIINKSDNKDINFFINDENFIKINNPTPYFITIAEAKVDNIDILNERITLSPFKNYSIKNKKITKNIKDKKVHWKIVDEYEQTIIATPKELIYE
;
A
#
# COMPACT_ATOMS: atom_id res chain seq x y z
N SER A 1 19.74 -7.03 -9.33
CA SER A 1 18.88 -8.04 -8.72
C SER A 1 17.58 -7.40 -8.27
N ASN A 2 16.49 -8.09 -8.49
CA ASN A 2 15.17 -7.62 -8.17
C ASN A 2 14.66 -8.18 -6.84
N ILE A 3 15.57 -8.52 -5.97
CA ILE A 3 15.23 -9.07 -4.67
C ILE A 3 14.59 -7.99 -3.81
N ILE A 4 13.36 -8.24 -3.39
CA ILE A 4 12.68 -7.36 -2.47
C ILE A 4 13.24 -7.59 -1.07
N ASN A 5 13.93 -6.60 -0.55
CA ASN A 5 14.41 -6.62 0.82
C ASN A 5 13.27 -6.16 1.73
N LYS A 6 13.08 -6.85 2.87
CA LYS A 6 12.08 -6.43 3.86
C LYS A 6 12.20 -4.97 4.26
N SER A 7 13.41 -4.43 4.29
CA SER A 7 13.64 -3.04 4.67
C SER A 7 13.06 -2.05 3.66
N ASP A 8 12.89 -2.46 2.40
CA ASP A 8 12.39 -1.57 1.35
C ASP A 8 10.91 -1.30 1.48
N ASN A 9 10.17 -2.19 2.14
CA ASN A 9 8.72 -2.06 2.31
C ASN A 9 8.35 -0.87 3.19
N LYS A 10 9.19 -0.54 4.15
CA LYS A 10 8.93 0.57 5.07
C LYS A 10 8.91 1.93 4.39
N ASP A 11 9.44 2.01 3.16
CA ASP A 11 9.46 3.26 2.41
C ASP A 11 8.17 3.49 1.60
N ILE A 12 7.34 2.47 1.48
CA ILE A 12 6.03 2.62 0.83
C ILE A 12 5.14 3.49 1.70
N ASN A 13 4.47 4.45 1.08
CA ASN A 13 3.59 5.37 1.79
C ASN A 13 2.17 5.27 1.27
N PHE A 14 1.22 5.45 2.19
CA PHE A 14 -0.21 5.44 1.87
C PHE A 14 -0.81 6.79 2.24
N PHE A 15 -1.49 7.43 1.28
CA PHE A 15 -2.10 8.74 1.48
C PHE A 15 -3.58 8.69 1.12
N ILE A 16 -4.37 9.55 1.77
CA ILE A 16 -5.76 9.76 1.40
C ILE A 16 -6.03 11.26 1.28
N ASN A 17 -6.81 11.66 0.26
CA ASN A 17 -7.16 13.06 0.07
C ASN A 17 -8.65 13.31 0.31
N ASP A 18 -9.08 14.56 0.14
CA ASP A 18 -10.46 14.98 0.37
C ASP A 18 -11.47 14.31 -0.56
N GLU A 19 -11.01 13.84 -1.70
CA GLU A 19 -11.88 13.21 -2.71
C GLU A 19 -11.93 11.69 -2.54
N ASN A 20 -11.38 11.17 -1.44
CA ASN A 20 -11.34 9.74 -1.11
C ASN A 20 -10.49 8.91 -2.08
N PHE A 21 -9.52 9.55 -2.71
CA PHE A 21 -8.48 8.82 -3.43
C PHE A 21 -7.41 8.39 -2.45
N ILE A 22 -7.03 7.12 -2.55
CA ILE A 22 -5.89 6.59 -1.84
C ILE A 22 -4.75 6.50 -2.83
N LYS A 23 -3.62 7.10 -2.47
CA LYS A 23 -2.41 7.06 -3.25
C LYS A 23 -1.39 6.19 -2.55
N ILE A 24 -0.84 5.23 -3.26
CA ILE A 24 0.23 4.37 -2.76
C ILE A 24 1.49 4.78 -3.49
N ASN A 25 2.48 5.23 -2.74
CA ASN A 25 3.72 5.76 -3.28
C ASN A 25 4.84 4.76 -3.11
N ASN A 26 5.53 4.44 -4.20
CA ASN A 26 6.74 3.62 -4.18
C ASN A 26 7.96 4.49 -4.50
N PRO A 27 8.67 4.99 -3.49
CA PRO A 27 9.85 5.81 -3.73
C PRO A 27 11.12 5.00 -3.96
N THR A 28 11.00 3.67 -4.02
CA THR A 28 12.15 2.79 -4.17
C THR A 28 12.46 2.49 -5.64
N PRO A 29 13.68 2.01 -5.94
CA PRO A 29 14.02 1.60 -7.30
C PRO A 29 13.52 0.18 -7.65
N TYR A 30 12.69 -0.43 -6.79
CA TYR A 30 12.24 -1.81 -6.97
C TYR A 30 10.77 -1.86 -7.34
N PHE A 31 10.38 -2.89 -8.10
CA PHE A 31 8.98 -3.26 -8.26
C PHE A 31 8.52 -3.89 -6.95
N ILE A 32 7.36 -3.48 -6.47
CA ILE A 32 6.80 -4.01 -5.23
C ILE A 32 5.38 -4.49 -5.50
N THR A 33 5.13 -5.77 -5.23
CA THR A 33 3.80 -6.35 -5.43
C THR A 33 3.09 -6.39 -4.08
N ILE A 34 1.91 -5.78 -4.04
CA ILE A 34 1.05 -5.78 -2.87
C ILE A 34 -0.07 -6.79 -3.10
N ALA A 35 -0.14 -7.80 -2.24
CA ALA A 35 -1.15 -8.84 -2.32
C ALA A 35 -2.49 -8.36 -1.78
N GLU A 36 -2.46 -7.62 -0.69
CA GLU A 36 -3.65 -7.01 -0.11
C GLU A 36 -3.26 -5.83 0.77
N ALA A 37 -4.20 -4.92 0.95
CA ALA A 37 -4.05 -3.80 1.88
C ALA A 37 -5.43 -3.45 2.44
N LYS A 38 -5.50 -3.26 3.75
CA LYS A 38 -6.75 -2.94 4.46
C LYS A 38 -6.52 -1.81 5.43
N VAL A 39 -7.54 -0.98 5.58
CA VAL A 39 -7.62 -0.01 6.67
C VAL A 39 -8.99 -0.16 7.32
N ASP A 40 -9.02 -0.28 8.64
CA ASP A 40 -10.25 -0.49 9.41
C ASP A 40 -11.07 -1.67 8.85
N ASN A 41 -10.39 -2.77 8.50
CA ASN A 41 -10.96 -3.98 7.90
C ASN A 41 -11.62 -3.77 6.53
N ILE A 42 -11.39 -2.62 5.90
CA ILE A 42 -11.90 -2.33 4.56
C ILE A 42 -10.78 -2.51 3.55
N ASP A 43 -11.03 -3.29 2.52
CA ASP A 43 -10.03 -3.51 1.46
C ASP A 43 -9.77 -2.22 0.70
N ILE A 44 -8.50 -1.84 0.58
CA ILE A 44 -8.06 -0.73 -0.27
C ILE A 44 -8.02 -1.19 -1.72
N LEU A 45 -7.59 -2.43 -1.94
CA LEU A 45 -7.36 -2.99 -3.26
C LEU A 45 -8.39 -4.07 -3.58
N ASN A 46 -8.85 -4.11 -4.82
CA ASN A 46 -9.74 -5.17 -5.31
C ASN A 46 -8.95 -6.39 -5.76
N GLU A 47 -7.68 -6.21 -6.07
CA GLU A 47 -6.82 -7.27 -6.58
C GLU A 47 -5.37 -6.94 -6.27
N ARG A 48 -4.50 -7.91 -6.46
CA ARG A 48 -3.05 -7.72 -6.37
C ARG A 48 -2.61 -6.65 -7.36
N ILE A 49 -1.71 -5.78 -6.91
CA ILE A 49 -1.12 -4.77 -7.79
C ILE A 49 0.40 -4.83 -7.70
N THR A 50 1.07 -4.39 -8.75
CA THR A 50 2.52 -4.20 -8.75
C THR A 50 2.83 -2.73 -8.93
N LEU A 51 3.53 -2.17 -7.96
CA LEU A 51 3.99 -0.79 -8.00
C LEU A 51 5.31 -0.73 -8.75
N SER A 52 5.35 0.08 -9.80
CA SER A 52 6.60 0.33 -10.53
C SER A 52 7.54 1.20 -9.69
N PRO A 53 8.87 1.10 -9.94
CA PRO A 53 9.83 1.96 -9.25
C PRO A 53 9.49 3.43 -9.41
N PHE A 54 9.56 4.19 -8.32
CA PHE A 54 9.36 5.64 -8.31
C PHE A 54 8.00 6.09 -8.82
N LYS A 55 6.97 5.23 -8.75
CA LYS A 55 5.63 5.56 -9.25
C LYS A 55 4.60 5.52 -8.13
N ASN A 56 3.48 6.16 -8.41
CA ASN A 56 2.31 6.14 -7.54
C ASN A 56 1.21 5.30 -8.16
N TYR A 57 0.37 4.73 -7.31
CA TYR A 57 -0.86 4.07 -7.70
C TYR A 57 -2.00 4.75 -6.96
N SER A 58 -3.05 5.19 -7.69
CA SER A 58 -4.18 5.87 -7.08
C SER A 58 -5.46 5.06 -7.30
N ILE A 59 -6.25 4.94 -6.24
CA ILE A 59 -7.53 4.24 -6.32
C ILE A 59 -8.56 4.99 -5.50
N LYS A 60 -9.76 5.11 -6.04
CA LYS A 60 -10.89 5.70 -5.33
C LYS A 60 -11.67 4.61 -4.62
N ASN A 61 -11.93 4.81 -3.33
CA ASN A 61 -12.71 3.87 -2.54
C ASN A 61 -13.78 4.63 -1.76
N LYS A 62 -15.05 4.34 -2.05
CA LYS A 62 -16.17 5.04 -1.42
C LYS A 62 -16.34 4.72 0.06
N LYS A 63 -15.79 3.60 0.51
CA LYS A 63 -15.93 3.15 1.90
C LYS A 63 -14.88 3.71 2.82
N ILE A 64 -13.76 4.15 2.27
CA ILE A 64 -12.62 4.65 3.04
C ILE A 64 -12.58 6.16 2.87
N THR A 65 -12.69 6.89 3.97
CA THR A 65 -12.68 8.35 3.97
C THR A 65 -11.63 8.87 4.94
N LYS A 66 -11.30 10.16 4.84
CA LYS A 66 -10.36 10.79 5.75
C LYS A 66 -10.81 10.77 7.21
N ASN A 67 -12.09 10.51 7.46
CA ASN A 67 -12.66 10.49 8.81
C ASN A 67 -12.62 9.12 9.46
N ILE A 68 -12.04 8.14 8.81
CA ILE A 68 -11.92 6.80 9.36
C ILE A 68 -11.07 6.84 10.65
N LYS A 69 -11.50 6.12 11.69
CA LYS A 69 -10.89 6.24 13.01
C LYS A 69 -9.55 5.56 13.09
N ASP A 70 -9.49 4.30 12.65
CA ASP A 70 -8.24 3.55 12.62
C ASP A 70 -7.60 3.75 11.26
N LYS A 71 -6.56 4.58 11.22
CA LYS A 71 -5.86 4.93 9.98
C LYS A 71 -4.66 4.06 9.71
N LYS A 72 -4.53 2.95 10.41
CA LYS A 72 -3.41 2.05 10.19
C LYS A 72 -3.70 1.09 9.05
N VAL A 73 -2.84 1.10 8.06
CA VAL A 73 -2.90 0.19 6.92
C VAL A 73 -2.20 -1.10 7.30
N HIS A 74 -2.94 -2.21 7.23
CA HIS A 74 -2.40 -3.56 7.36
C HIS A 74 -2.30 -4.14 5.96
N TRP A 75 -1.11 -4.59 5.58
CA TRP A 75 -0.89 -4.98 4.20
C TRP A 75 0.11 -6.11 4.09
N LYS A 76 0.07 -6.77 2.94
CA LYS A 76 0.91 -7.91 2.63
C LYS A 76 1.55 -7.70 1.27
N ILE A 77 2.80 -8.08 1.16
CA ILE A 77 3.55 -8.03 -0.09
C ILE A 77 3.80 -9.45 -0.58
N VAL A 78 4.19 -9.55 -1.85
CA VAL A 78 4.62 -10.82 -2.44
C VAL A 78 6.12 -10.72 -2.66
N ASP A 79 6.86 -11.72 -2.18
CA ASP A 79 8.31 -11.75 -2.35
C ASP A 79 8.70 -12.38 -3.70
N GLU A 80 10.01 -12.50 -3.93
CA GLU A 80 10.53 -13.06 -5.17
C GLU A 80 10.20 -14.54 -5.38
N TYR A 81 9.82 -15.24 -4.31
CA TYR A 81 9.43 -16.65 -4.38
C TYR A 81 7.91 -16.82 -4.43
N GLU A 82 7.18 -15.77 -4.74
CA GLU A 82 5.70 -15.76 -4.76
C GLU A 82 5.07 -16.07 -3.41
N GLN A 83 5.79 -15.82 -2.34
CA GLN A 83 5.27 -15.97 -0.99
C GLN A 83 4.69 -14.66 -0.49
N THR A 84 3.54 -14.75 0.18
CA THR A 84 2.92 -13.60 0.80
C THR A 84 3.54 -13.32 2.15
N ILE A 85 4.01 -12.10 2.34
CA ILE A 85 4.69 -11.67 3.56
C ILE A 85 3.94 -10.50 4.18
N ILE A 86 3.72 -10.57 5.50
CA ILE A 86 3.09 -9.46 6.22
C ILE A 86 4.11 -8.32 6.31
N ALA A 87 3.72 -7.17 5.78
CA ALA A 87 4.53 -5.97 5.86
C ALA A 87 4.29 -5.24 7.19
N THR A 88 5.19 -4.32 7.53
CA THR A 88 5.00 -3.47 8.70
C THR A 88 3.82 -2.54 8.46
N PRO A 89 2.85 -2.48 9.38
CA PRO A 89 1.71 -1.57 9.22
C PRO A 89 2.16 -0.13 9.04
N LYS A 90 1.43 0.61 8.22
CA LYS A 90 1.74 2.00 7.89
C LYS A 90 0.55 2.89 8.19
N GLU A 91 0.83 4.12 8.55
CA GLU A 91 -0.20 5.13 8.74
C GLU A 91 -0.78 5.54 7.40
N LEU A 92 -2.11 5.67 7.32
CA LEU A 92 -2.79 6.29 6.18
C LEU A 92 -2.75 7.80 6.41
N ILE A 93 -1.95 8.50 5.62
CA ILE A 93 -1.64 9.91 5.82
C ILE A 93 -2.64 10.77 5.04
N TYR A 94 -3.28 11.71 5.71
CA TYR A 94 -4.16 12.67 5.05
C TYR A 94 -3.30 13.75 4.35
N GLU A 95 -3.59 13.99 3.09
CA GLU A 95 -2.91 15.04 2.34
C GLU A 95 -3.90 15.99 1.63
#